data_9e668eb24eb6885cb661d50c8ee31070
#
_entry.id   9e668eb24eb6885cb661d50c8ee31070
#
_cell.length_a   1.000
_cell.length_b   1.000
_cell.length_c   1.000
_cell.angle_alpha   90.00
_cell.angle_beta   90.00
_cell.angle_gamma   90.00
#
_symmetry.space_group_name_H-M   'P 1'
#
loop_
_entity.id
_entity.type
_entity.pdbx_description
1 polymer ?
#
loop_
_entity_poly.entity_id
_entity_poly.type
_entity_poly.pdbx_seq_one_letter_code
_entity_poly.pdbx_strand_id
1 'polypeptide(L)'
;MILQEEITLDDLLFIDNPLYTSLHNLKELVESGGKLADVGIYYSVDIEDINHEAHSFNLIDNGINKQVENINDFINKRIFFIKGIYEPFVKKIREGLFTLIKKDVLQKFTSDELELIINGRPFIDVEDWHNNTEYKEPYNREHKIIKWFWDIVYTLDQKQLSNLLMFSTGTSRVPFGGFAALESNRGNLSKFKIERSEYNFLEKNFIKAHTCFNRIDVPEFDSKEEMEEAIKFISSNEIIGFGIE
;
A
#
# COMPACT_ATOMS: atom_id res chain seq x y z
N MET A 1 -13.85 -0.75 10.16
CA MET A 1 -14.84 0.30 9.77
C MET A 1 -15.92 -0.23 8.81
N ILE A 2 -15.61 -0.88 7.69
CA ILE A 2 -16.64 -1.41 6.75
C ILE A 2 -17.53 -2.45 7.46
N LEU A 3 -16.96 -3.36 8.25
CA LEU A 3 -17.67 -4.36 9.05
C LEU A 3 -18.28 -3.82 10.35
N GLN A 4 -18.15 -2.52 10.65
CA GLN A 4 -18.61 -1.87 11.87
C GLN A 4 -17.91 -2.33 13.16
N GLU A 5 -16.74 -2.91 13.06
CA GLU A 5 -15.89 -3.24 14.20
C GLU A 5 -15.35 -1.97 14.87
N GLU A 6 -15.03 -2.08 16.15
CA GLU A 6 -14.41 -0.99 16.90
C GLU A 6 -12.97 -0.79 16.41
N ILE A 7 -12.56 0.47 16.29
CA ILE A 7 -11.18 0.84 15.96
C ILE A 7 -10.38 0.84 17.25
N THR A 8 -9.21 0.21 17.21
CA THR A 8 -8.26 0.16 18.31
C THR A 8 -7.08 1.11 18.08
N LEU A 9 -6.19 1.24 19.08
CA LEU A 9 -4.93 1.99 18.89
C LEU A 9 -4.07 1.38 17.78
N ASP A 10 -4.00 0.05 17.70
CA ASP A 10 -3.17 -0.65 16.71
C ASP A 10 -3.66 -0.45 15.27
N ASP A 11 -4.96 -0.27 15.07
CA ASP A 11 -5.50 0.05 13.76
C ASP A 11 -5.02 1.41 13.24
N LEU A 12 -4.66 2.34 14.14
CA LEU A 12 -4.09 3.63 13.74
C LEU A 12 -2.74 3.50 13.04
N LEU A 13 -2.00 2.41 13.27
CA LEU A 13 -0.76 2.13 12.54
C LEU A 13 -0.96 2.20 11.01
N PHE A 14 -2.12 1.76 10.55
CA PHE A 14 -2.47 1.70 9.12
C PHE A 14 -3.28 2.92 8.64
N ILE A 15 -3.97 3.63 9.56
CA ILE A 15 -4.82 4.78 9.24
C ILE A 15 -4.02 6.08 9.31
N ASP A 16 -3.23 6.24 10.38
CA ASP A 16 -2.45 7.44 10.69
C ASP A 16 -1.22 7.04 11.53
N ASN A 17 -0.16 6.58 10.86
CA ASN A 17 1.06 6.09 11.52
C ASN A 17 1.73 7.17 12.41
N PRO A 18 1.85 8.45 12.02
CA PRO A 18 2.37 9.49 12.89
C PRO A 18 1.59 9.62 14.19
N LEU A 19 0.26 9.56 14.12
CA LEU A 19 -0.59 9.60 15.32
C LEU A 19 -0.42 8.34 16.16
N TYR A 20 -0.43 7.15 15.55
CA TYR A 20 -0.14 5.91 16.26
C TYR A 20 1.14 6.01 17.06
N THR A 21 2.25 6.40 16.39
CA THR A 21 3.56 6.52 17.03
C THR A 21 3.52 7.51 18.21
N SER A 22 2.86 8.65 18.04
CA SER A 22 2.71 9.66 19.08
C SER A 22 1.96 9.14 20.31
N LEU A 23 0.82 8.48 20.09
CA LEU A 23 -0.01 7.94 21.16
C LEU A 23 0.65 6.74 21.85
N HIS A 24 1.34 5.90 21.08
CA HIS A 24 2.09 4.75 21.60
C HIS A 24 3.23 5.21 22.52
N ASN A 25 4.03 6.18 22.07
CA ASN A 25 5.12 6.75 22.89
C ASN A 25 4.61 7.39 24.19
N LEU A 26 3.46 8.08 24.15
CA LEU A 26 2.83 8.64 25.35
C LEU A 26 2.36 7.54 26.31
N LYS A 27 1.86 6.44 25.79
CA LYS A 27 1.45 5.28 26.60
C LYS A 27 2.66 4.62 27.24
N GLU A 28 3.73 4.38 26.50
CA GLU A 28 4.99 3.84 27.03
C GLU A 28 5.61 4.76 28.11
N LEU A 29 5.55 6.08 27.89
CA LEU A 29 6.02 7.05 28.88
C LEU A 29 5.30 6.85 30.23
N VAL A 30 3.98 6.72 30.21
CA VAL A 30 3.18 6.52 31.44
C VAL A 30 3.47 5.17 32.07
N GLU A 31 3.58 4.12 31.28
CA GLU A 31 3.89 2.75 31.74
C GLU A 31 5.28 2.66 32.37
N SER A 32 6.23 3.48 31.90
CA SER A 32 7.57 3.60 32.49
C SER A 32 7.64 4.53 33.72
N GLY A 33 6.50 5.07 34.18
CA GLY A 33 6.40 5.94 35.36
C GLY A 33 6.55 7.44 35.07
N GLY A 34 6.60 7.86 33.81
CA GLY A 34 6.57 9.26 33.40
C GLY A 34 5.21 9.91 33.66
N LYS A 35 5.19 11.25 33.73
CA LYS A 35 3.97 12.02 34.00
C LYS A 35 3.49 12.76 32.79
N LEU A 36 2.22 12.62 32.42
CA LEU A 36 1.60 13.36 31.32
C LEU A 36 1.63 14.87 31.54
N ALA A 37 1.61 15.32 32.79
CA ALA A 37 1.71 16.73 33.15
C ALA A 37 3.01 17.39 32.64
N ASP A 38 4.10 16.63 32.57
CA ASP A 38 5.41 17.13 32.14
C ASP A 38 5.47 17.31 30.60
N VAL A 39 4.58 16.61 29.88
CA VAL A 39 4.50 16.69 28.41
C VAL A 39 3.61 17.86 27.96
N GLY A 40 2.68 18.32 28.77
CA GLY A 40 1.83 19.47 28.48
C GLY A 40 0.79 19.22 27.38
N ILE A 41 0.21 18.01 27.31
CA ILE A 41 -0.85 17.68 26.34
C ILE A 41 -2.23 18.00 26.91
N TYR A 42 -3.14 18.39 26.00
CA TYR A 42 -4.50 18.81 26.31
C TYR A 42 -5.53 17.95 25.57
N TYR A 43 -6.78 17.94 26.05
CA TYR A 43 -7.89 17.26 25.37
C TYR A 43 -8.36 18.03 24.12
N SER A 44 -7.44 18.39 23.26
CA SER A 44 -7.69 19.06 21.99
C SER A 44 -6.87 18.43 20.86
N VAL A 45 -7.26 18.76 19.63
CA VAL A 45 -6.60 18.33 18.40
C VAL A 45 -6.50 19.55 17.49
N ASP A 46 -5.32 19.79 16.96
CA ASP A 46 -5.13 20.73 15.88
C ASP A 46 -5.10 20.00 14.53
N ILE A 47 -5.89 20.47 13.60
CA ILE A 47 -5.93 19.96 12.22
C ILE A 47 -5.65 21.12 11.30
N GLU A 48 -4.71 20.93 10.41
CA GLU A 48 -4.41 21.87 9.34
C GLU A 48 -5.33 21.62 8.14
N ASP A 49 -5.94 22.67 7.62
CA ASP A 49 -6.76 22.59 6.42
C ASP A 49 -5.93 22.70 5.13
N ILE A 50 -6.58 22.65 3.98
CA ILE A 50 -5.92 22.73 2.66
C ILE A 50 -5.22 24.07 2.40
N ASN A 51 -5.51 25.10 3.20
CA ASN A 51 -4.91 26.44 3.11
C ASN A 51 -3.77 26.60 4.13
N HIS A 52 -3.39 25.52 4.83
CA HIS A 52 -2.42 25.52 5.93
C HIS A 52 -2.87 26.33 7.16
N GLU A 53 -4.19 26.48 7.36
CA GLU A 53 -4.74 27.10 8.58
C GLU A 53 -5.02 26.02 9.63
N ALA A 54 -4.48 26.19 10.83
CA ALA A 54 -4.68 25.26 11.94
C ALA A 54 -6.02 25.55 12.64
N HIS A 55 -6.84 24.52 12.77
CA HIS A 55 -8.12 24.53 13.47
C HIS A 55 -8.06 23.63 14.70
N SER A 56 -8.32 24.20 15.88
CA SER A 56 -8.34 23.46 17.15
C SER A 56 -9.72 22.89 17.44
N PHE A 57 -9.79 21.59 17.68
CA PHE A 57 -11.02 20.88 18.05
C PHE A 57 -10.91 20.33 19.47
N ASN A 58 -11.94 20.55 20.28
CA ASN A 58 -12.03 19.98 21.63
C ASN A 58 -12.49 18.50 21.58
N LEU A 59 -11.74 17.62 22.25
CA LEU A 59 -12.11 16.20 22.41
C LEU A 59 -13.15 15.98 23.53
N ILE A 60 -13.23 16.94 24.45
CA ILE A 60 -14.21 17.02 25.54
C ILE A 60 -14.60 18.50 25.74
N ASP A 61 -15.62 18.76 26.52
CA ASP A 61 -16.02 20.14 26.85
C ASP A 61 -14.84 20.91 27.45
N ASN A 62 -14.51 22.07 26.83
CA ASN A 62 -13.37 22.91 27.19
C ASN A 62 -12.01 22.20 27.15
N GLY A 63 -11.84 21.23 26.27
CA GLY A 63 -10.64 20.36 26.19
C GLY A 63 -9.33 21.11 25.92
N ILE A 64 -9.36 22.23 25.21
CA ILE A 64 -8.17 23.08 24.94
C ILE A 64 -7.52 23.63 26.23
N ASN A 65 -8.32 23.77 27.32
CA ASN A 65 -7.83 24.24 28.59
C ASN A 65 -7.68 23.12 29.64
N LYS A 66 -8.00 21.87 29.26
CA LYS A 66 -7.95 20.73 30.18
C LYS A 66 -6.80 19.80 29.81
N GLN A 67 -5.81 19.77 30.68
CA GLN A 67 -4.65 18.87 30.52
C GLN A 67 -5.06 17.42 30.68
N VAL A 68 -4.40 16.54 29.92
CA VAL A 68 -4.66 15.10 29.93
C VAL A 68 -4.12 14.49 31.22
N GLU A 69 -5.00 13.84 31.98
CA GLU A 69 -4.67 13.12 33.21
C GLU A 69 -4.65 11.60 33.01
N ASN A 70 -5.42 11.09 32.04
CA ASN A 70 -5.53 9.66 31.76
C ASN A 70 -5.24 9.38 30.27
N ILE A 71 -4.16 8.64 30.03
CA ILE A 71 -3.71 8.35 28.66
C ILE A 71 -4.71 7.47 27.90
N ASN A 72 -5.32 6.48 28.56
CA ASN A 72 -6.26 5.58 27.87
C ASN A 72 -7.55 6.32 27.48
N ASP A 73 -8.04 7.23 28.35
CA ASP A 73 -9.20 8.08 28.02
C ASP A 73 -8.85 9.01 26.85
N PHE A 74 -7.67 9.61 26.85
CA PHE A 74 -7.21 10.44 25.74
C PHE A 74 -7.12 9.66 24.44
N ILE A 75 -6.50 8.47 24.43
CA ILE A 75 -6.41 7.58 23.26
C ILE A 75 -7.81 7.27 22.73
N ASN A 76 -8.74 6.86 23.59
CA ASN A 76 -10.11 6.53 23.17
C ASN A 76 -10.81 7.73 22.52
N LYS A 77 -10.63 8.93 23.08
CA LYS A 77 -11.22 10.15 22.49
C LYS A 77 -10.56 10.55 21.16
N ARG A 78 -9.26 10.33 21.00
CA ARG A 78 -8.57 10.51 19.73
C ARG A 78 -9.09 9.56 18.67
N ILE A 79 -9.25 8.29 18.99
CA ILE A 79 -9.82 7.27 18.10
C ILE A 79 -11.27 7.64 17.73
N PHE A 80 -12.09 8.02 18.71
CA PHE A 80 -13.46 8.44 18.46
C PHE A 80 -13.55 9.64 17.53
N PHE A 81 -12.65 10.62 17.71
CA PHE A 81 -12.59 11.82 16.87
C PHE A 81 -12.26 11.44 15.41
N ILE A 82 -11.23 10.61 15.20
CA ILE A 82 -10.85 10.12 13.87
C ILE A 82 -11.98 9.33 13.23
N LYS A 83 -12.61 8.43 13.98
CA LYS A 83 -13.78 7.68 13.51
C LYS A 83 -14.88 8.64 13.04
N GLY A 84 -15.12 9.73 13.77
CA GLY A 84 -16.10 10.75 13.40
C GLY A 84 -15.78 11.45 12.07
N ILE A 85 -14.50 11.69 11.78
CA ILE A 85 -14.08 12.28 10.52
C ILE A 85 -14.36 11.34 9.34
N TYR A 86 -14.03 10.04 9.48
CA TYR A 86 -14.13 9.07 8.38
C TYR A 86 -15.50 8.42 8.24
N GLU A 87 -16.31 8.34 9.31
CA GLU A 87 -17.62 7.65 9.29
C GLU A 87 -18.58 8.12 8.19
N PRO A 88 -18.71 9.44 7.86
CA PRO A 88 -19.56 9.86 6.76
C PRO A 88 -19.16 9.26 5.41
N PHE A 89 -17.85 9.15 5.14
CA PHE A 89 -17.30 8.57 3.91
C PHE A 89 -17.48 7.05 3.90
N VAL A 90 -17.11 6.38 5.00
CA VAL A 90 -17.28 4.93 5.15
C VAL A 90 -18.76 4.53 5.05
N LYS A 91 -19.67 5.34 5.58
CA LYS A 91 -21.11 5.11 5.43
C LYS A 91 -21.53 5.11 3.96
N LYS A 92 -21.02 6.04 3.14
CA LYS A 92 -21.33 6.09 1.71
C LYS A 92 -20.74 4.91 0.94
N ILE A 93 -19.52 4.50 1.28
CA ILE A 93 -18.89 3.30 0.72
C ILE A 93 -19.73 2.06 1.06
N ARG A 94 -20.16 1.92 2.32
CA ARG A 94 -21.03 0.80 2.75
C ARG A 94 -22.37 0.79 2.02
N GLU A 95 -23.03 1.95 1.90
CA GLU A 95 -24.29 2.08 1.17
C GLU A 95 -24.12 1.57 -0.28
N GLY A 96 -23.06 1.99 -0.98
CA GLY A 96 -22.75 1.53 -2.33
C GLY A 96 -22.43 0.03 -2.38
N LEU A 97 -21.58 -0.46 -1.48
CA LEU A 97 -21.17 -1.88 -1.44
C LEU A 97 -22.38 -2.79 -1.19
N PHE A 98 -23.30 -2.41 -0.31
CA PHE A 98 -24.48 -3.22 0.03
C PHE A 98 -25.55 -3.25 -1.07
N THR A 99 -25.44 -2.42 -2.10
CA THR A 99 -26.27 -2.56 -3.31
C THR A 99 -25.83 -3.77 -4.15
N LEU A 100 -24.56 -4.16 -4.08
CA LEU A 100 -23.96 -5.24 -4.87
C LEU A 100 -23.80 -6.53 -4.06
N ILE A 101 -23.38 -6.41 -2.80
CA ILE A 101 -23.06 -7.53 -1.92
C ILE A 101 -23.95 -7.46 -0.67
N LYS A 102 -24.65 -8.55 -0.37
CA LYS A 102 -25.48 -8.62 0.83
C LYS A 102 -24.64 -8.51 2.09
N LYS A 103 -25.14 -7.79 3.08
CA LYS A 103 -24.45 -7.57 4.37
C LYS A 103 -24.08 -8.88 5.08
N ASP A 104 -24.97 -9.88 5.05
CA ASP A 104 -24.76 -11.19 5.66
C ASP A 104 -23.60 -11.99 5.03
N VAL A 105 -23.28 -11.71 3.77
CA VAL A 105 -22.12 -12.31 3.11
C VAL A 105 -20.83 -11.70 3.65
N LEU A 106 -20.76 -10.37 3.75
CA LEU A 106 -19.57 -9.68 4.27
C LEU A 106 -19.32 -9.97 5.75
N GLN A 107 -20.36 -10.15 6.55
CA GLN A 107 -20.23 -10.49 7.98
C GLN A 107 -19.66 -11.88 8.26
N LYS A 108 -19.45 -12.72 7.22
CA LYS A 108 -18.75 -14.01 7.35
C LYS A 108 -17.24 -13.89 7.37
N PHE A 109 -16.71 -12.73 7.02
CA PHE A 109 -15.28 -12.45 6.97
C PHE A 109 -14.87 -11.60 8.18
N THR A 110 -13.67 -11.83 8.68
CA THR A 110 -12.98 -10.91 9.57
C THR A 110 -12.50 -9.69 8.79
N SER A 111 -12.11 -8.62 9.48
CA SER A 111 -11.52 -7.43 8.84
C SER A 111 -10.27 -7.78 8.04
N ASP A 112 -9.40 -8.63 8.58
CA ASP A 112 -8.15 -9.06 7.93
C ASP A 112 -8.41 -9.88 6.66
N GLU A 113 -9.38 -10.80 6.72
CA GLU A 113 -9.78 -11.58 5.54
C GLU A 113 -10.38 -10.68 4.45
N LEU A 114 -11.21 -9.72 4.85
CA LEU A 114 -11.80 -8.77 3.91
C LEU A 114 -10.73 -7.85 3.30
N GLU A 115 -9.76 -7.40 4.10
CA GLU A 115 -8.62 -6.63 3.62
C GLU A 115 -7.81 -7.41 2.57
N LEU A 116 -7.50 -8.68 2.86
CA LEU A 116 -6.77 -9.54 1.92
C LEU A 116 -7.54 -9.75 0.61
N ILE A 117 -8.87 -9.87 0.68
CA ILE A 117 -9.72 -10.05 -0.52
C ILE A 117 -9.74 -8.77 -1.36
N ILE A 118 -9.88 -7.60 -0.71
CA ILE A 118 -10.02 -6.31 -1.41
C ILE A 118 -8.66 -5.80 -1.89
N ASN A 119 -7.65 -5.84 -1.03
CA ASN A 119 -6.36 -5.22 -1.28
C ASN A 119 -5.29 -6.19 -1.78
N GLY A 120 -5.50 -7.51 -1.65
CA GLY A 120 -4.49 -8.51 -1.94
C GLY A 120 -3.43 -8.64 -0.84
N ARG A 121 -2.42 -9.47 -1.11
CA ARG A 121 -1.32 -9.75 -0.18
C ARG A 121 -0.33 -8.58 -0.15
N PRO A 122 0.07 -8.08 1.02
CA PRO A 122 1.06 -6.99 1.11
C PRO A 122 2.50 -7.47 0.85
N PHE A 123 2.77 -8.75 1.07
CA PHE A 123 4.08 -9.36 0.86
C PHE A 123 4.18 -9.96 -0.53
N ILE A 124 5.24 -9.61 -1.25
CA ILE A 124 5.55 -10.12 -2.59
C ILE A 124 6.54 -11.26 -2.45
N ASP A 125 6.09 -12.46 -2.80
CA ASP A 125 6.92 -13.66 -2.92
C ASP A 125 7.51 -13.71 -4.33
N VAL A 126 8.82 -13.48 -4.43
CA VAL A 126 9.55 -13.45 -5.71
C VAL A 126 9.55 -14.81 -6.37
N GLU A 127 9.58 -15.90 -5.60
CA GLU A 127 9.54 -17.25 -6.17
C GLU A 127 8.18 -17.54 -6.80
N ASP A 128 7.07 -17.16 -6.15
CA ASP A 128 5.73 -17.25 -6.73
C ASP A 128 5.62 -16.39 -8.00
N TRP A 129 6.19 -15.19 -7.98
CA TRP A 129 6.24 -14.31 -9.17
C TRP A 129 6.97 -14.97 -10.32
N HIS A 130 8.21 -15.44 -10.08
CA HIS A 130 9.05 -16.10 -11.08
C HIS A 130 8.37 -17.35 -11.67
N ASN A 131 7.75 -18.18 -10.82
CA ASN A 131 7.11 -19.42 -11.23
C ASN A 131 5.81 -19.21 -12.05
N ASN A 132 5.16 -18.05 -11.87
CA ASN A 132 3.95 -17.68 -12.59
C ASN A 132 4.19 -16.66 -13.70
N THR A 133 5.43 -16.50 -14.17
CA THR A 133 5.79 -15.62 -15.29
C THR A 133 5.84 -16.39 -16.60
N GLU A 134 5.25 -15.81 -17.64
CA GLU A 134 5.29 -16.28 -19.02
C GLU A 134 6.35 -15.47 -19.81
N TYR A 135 7.00 -16.15 -20.74
CA TYR A 135 8.01 -15.55 -21.61
C TYR A 135 7.62 -15.71 -23.07
N LYS A 136 7.85 -14.68 -23.87
CA LYS A 136 7.65 -14.75 -25.32
C LYS A 136 8.98 -14.86 -26.03
N GLU A 137 9.06 -15.75 -27.04
CA GLU A 137 10.27 -15.90 -27.85
C GLU A 137 10.80 -14.55 -28.39
N PRO A 138 12.13 -14.33 -28.36
CA PRO A 138 13.18 -15.31 -28.10
C PRO A 138 13.45 -15.58 -26.61
N TYR A 139 12.81 -14.85 -25.70
CA TYR A 139 12.98 -15.04 -24.27
C TYR A 139 12.34 -16.35 -23.79
N ASN A 140 13.05 -17.04 -22.92
CA ASN A 140 12.60 -18.20 -22.18
C ASN A 140 13.32 -18.22 -20.82
N ARG A 141 12.95 -19.15 -19.95
CA ARG A 141 13.47 -19.23 -18.58
C ARG A 141 15.00 -19.36 -18.53
N GLU A 142 15.63 -19.96 -19.54
CA GLU A 142 17.07 -20.19 -19.61
C GLU A 142 17.84 -19.05 -20.29
N HIS A 143 17.14 -18.09 -20.89
CA HIS A 143 17.77 -16.97 -21.58
C HIS A 143 18.58 -16.11 -20.62
N LYS A 144 19.78 -15.67 -21.04
CA LYS A 144 20.71 -14.87 -20.24
C LYS A 144 20.06 -13.64 -19.59
N ILE A 145 19.30 -12.87 -20.37
CA ILE A 145 18.60 -11.67 -19.91
C ILE A 145 17.57 -12.01 -18.84
N ILE A 146 16.82 -13.09 -18.99
CA ILE A 146 15.81 -13.53 -18.01
C ILE A 146 16.46 -13.98 -16.70
N LYS A 147 17.59 -14.70 -16.77
CA LYS A 147 18.37 -15.05 -15.57
C LYS A 147 18.87 -13.80 -14.84
N TRP A 148 19.42 -12.84 -15.55
CA TRP A 148 19.87 -11.58 -14.96
C TRP A 148 18.71 -10.80 -14.32
N PHE A 149 17.56 -10.73 -15.02
CA PHE A 149 16.36 -10.06 -14.49
C PHE A 149 15.97 -10.64 -13.12
N TRP A 150 15.81 -11.95 -13.04
CA TRP A 150 15.39 -12.59 -11.78
C TRP A 150 16.48 -12.52 -10.71
N ASP A 151 17.76 -12.70 -11.07
CA ASP A 151 18.85 -12.50 -10.12
C ASP A 151 18.80 -11.13 -9.45
N ILE A 152 18.48 -10.08 -10.21
CA ILE A 152 18.34 -8.72 -9.69
C ILE A 152 17.06 -8.60 -8.83
N VAL A 153 15.92 -9.08 -9.32
CA VAL A 153 14.64 -9.00 -8.61
C VAL A 153 14.70 -9.71 -7.26
N TYR A 154 15.42 -10.82 -7.13
CA TYR A 154 15.64 -11.49 -5.85
C TYR A 154 16.44 -10.68 -4.83
N THR A 155 17.15 -9.63 -5.25
CA THR A 155 17.91 -8.74 -4.34
C THR A 155 17.11 -7.52 -3.86
N LEU A 156 15.94 -7.26 -4.44
CA LEU A 156 15.12 -6.10 -4.12
C LEU A 156 14.41 -6.25 -2.78
N ASP A 157 14.26 -5.16 -2.05
CA ASP A 157 13.41 -5.13 -0.86
C ASP A 157 11.91 -5.08 -1.22
N GLN A 158 11.03 -5.24 -0.23
CA GLN A 158 9.58 -5.30 -0.44
C GLN A 158 9.00 -3.99 -1.02
N LYS A 159 9.58 -2.83 -0.70
CA LYS A 159 9.15 -1.55 -1.27
C LYS A 159 9.53 -1.46 -2.74
N GLN A 160 10.75 -1.87 -3.08
CA GLN A 160 11.24 -1.92 -4.46
C GLN A 160 10.45 -2.93 -5.30
N LEU A 161 10.15 -4.11 -4.75
CA LEU A 161 9.30 -5.11 -5.39
C LEU A 161 7.88 -4.57 -5.65
N SER A 162 7.31 -3.89 -4.68
CA SER A 162 5.99 -3.25 -4.80
C SER A 162 5.97 -2.18 -5.90
N ASN A 163 7.03 -1.37 -5.99
CA ASN A 163 7.17 -0.35 -7.04
C ASN A 163 7.34 -0.99 -8.43
N LEU A 164 8.15 -2.05 -8.55
CA LEU A 164 8.32 -2.79 -9.79
C LEU A 164 7.00 -3.47 -10.24
N LEU A 165 6.25 -4.03 -9.29
CA LEU A 165 4.93 -4.61 -9.56
C LEU A 165 3.95 -3.53 -10.02
N MET A 166 3.91 -2.37 -9.34
CA MET A 166 3.09 -1.23 -9.74
C MET A 166 3.44 -0.74 -11.15
N PHE A 167 4.73 -0.59 -11.46
CA PHE A 167 5.19 -0.21 -12.79
C PHE A 167 4.68 -1.17 -13.86
N SER A 168 4.73 -2.47 -13.59
CA SER A 168 4.48 -3.51 -14.58
C SER A 168 3.00 -3.93 -14.73
N THR A 169 2.19 -3.74 -13.68
CA THR A 169 0.80 -4.23 -13.62
C THR A 169 -0.23 -3.16 -13.25
N GLY A 170 0.22 -1.99 -12.77
CA GLY A 170 -0.67 -0.96 -12.24
C GLY A 170 -1.19 -1.24 -10.84
N THR A 171 -0.73 -2.30 -10.17
CA THR A 171 -1.04 -2.60 -8.77
C THR A 171 0.23 -2.85 -7.96
N SER A 172 0.25 -2.40 -6.72
CA SER A 172 1.39 -2.56 -5.79
C SER A 172 1.28 -3.80 -4.91
N ARG A 173 0.18 -4.55 -5.02
CA ARG A 173 -0.11 -5.74 -4.21
C ARG A 173 -0.46 -6.94 -5.07
N VAL A 174 -0.12 -8.12 -4.58
CA VAL A 174 -0.40 -9.38 -5.23
C VAL A 174 -1.83 -9.83 -4.90
N PRO A 175 -2.62 -10.35 -5.84
CA PRO A 175 -3.94 -10.91 -5.55
C PRO A 175 -3.89 -11.94 -4.41
N PHE A 176 -5.00 -12.15 -3.73
CA PHE A 176 -5.11 -13.16 -2.66
C PHE A 176 -4.63 -14.55 -3.09
N GLY A 177 -4.94 -14.95 -4.33
CA GLY A 177 -4.52 -16.21 -4.95
C GLY A 177 -3.06 -16.27 -5.41
N GLY A 178 -2.23 -15.22 -5.16
CA GLY A 178 -0.85 -15.15 -5.64
C GLY A 178 -0.74 -14.68 -7.09
N PHE A 179 0.46 -14.79 -7.66
CA PHE A 179 0.74 -14.37 -9.04
C PHE A 179 0.00 -15.21 -10.10
N ALA A 180 -0.42 -16.42 -9.77
CA ALA A 180 -1.28 -17.23 -10.64
C ALA A 180 -2.67 -16.61 -10.86
N ALA A 181 -3.11 -15.76 -9.92
CA ALA A 181 -4.43 -15.11 -9.94
C ALA A 181 -4.36 -13.64 -10.43
N LEU A 182 -3.24 -13.21 -11.04
CA LEU A 182 -3.18 -11.90 -11.68
C LEU A 182 -4.24 -11.77 -12.77
N GLU A 183 -4.87 -10.60 -12.82
CA GLU A 183 -5.91 -10.30 -13.80
C GLU A 183 -5.46 -9.14 -14.71
N SER A 184 -5.89 -9.17 -15.94
CA SER A 184 -5.79 -8.04 -16.85
C SER A 184 -6.81 -6.95 -16.47
N ASN A 185 -6.70 -5.77 -17.08
CA ASN A 185 -7.67 -4.68 -16.91
C ASN A 185 -9.13 -5.05 -17.26
N ARG A 186 -9.36 -6.20 -17.91
CA ARG A 186 -10.69 -6.73 -18.24
C ARG A 186 -11.20 -7.79 -17.28
N GLY A 187 -10.48 -8.02 -16.16
CA GLY A 187 -10.85 -9.04 -15.17
C GLY A 187 -10.63 -10.49 -15.60
N ASN A 188 -9.88 -10.72 -16.69
CA ASN A 188 -9.49 -12.07 -17.10
C ASN A 188 -8.14 -12.42 -16.49
N LEU A 189 -7.96 -13.68 -16.09
CA LEU A 189 -6.65 -14.17 -15.64
C LEU A 189 -5.59 -13.89 -16.71
N SER A 190 -4.53 -13.22 -16.31
CA SER A 190 -3.42 -12.86 -17.18
C SER A 190 -2.15 -12.85 -16.36
N LYS A 191 -1.34 -13.89 -16.52
CA LYS A 191 -0.05 -14.00 -15.84
C LYS A 191 0.86 -12.84 -16.19
N PHE A 192 1.85 -12.59 -15.35
CA PHE A 192 2.92 -11.68 -15.65
C PHE A 192 3.72 -12.14 -16.86
N LYS A 193 4.12 -11.22 -17.75
CA LYS A 193 4.79 -11.53 -19.02
C LYS A 193 6.06 -10.71 -19.19
N ILE A 194 7.08 -11.37 -19.73
CA ILE A 194 8.31 -10.70 -20.18
C ILE A 194 8.49 -10.98 -21.66
N GLU A 195 8.52 -9.90 -22.45
CA GLU A 195 8.79 -9.94 -23.87
C GLU A 195 10.09 -9.18 -24.18
N ARG A 196 10.69 -9.46 -25.34
CA ARG A 196 11.82 -8.68 -25.81
C ARG A 196 11.34 -7.34 -26.35
N SER A 197 11.93 -6.25 -25.88
CA SER A 197 11.75 -4.93 -26.47
C SER A 197 12.28 -4.92 -27.90
N GLU A 198 11.51 -4.33 -28.85
CA GLU A 198 12.07 -4.03 -30.16
C GLU A 198 13.14 -2.96 -30.00
N TYR A 199 14.30 -3.21 -30.65
CA TYR A 199 15.44 -2.29 -30.57
C TYR A 199 15.07 -0.99 -31.29
N ASN A 200 14.96 0.10 -30.55
CA ASN A 200 14.84 1.44 -31.11
C ASN A 200 16.14 2.20 -30.87
N PHE A 201 16.85 2.54 -31.93
CA PHE A 201 18.15 3.23 -31.88
C PHE A 201 18.10 4.58 -31.14
N LEU A 202 16.93 5.20 -31.04
CA LEU A 202 16.71 6.49 -30.36
C LEU A 202 16.30 6.35 -28.88
N GLU A 203 15.81 5.18 -28.47
CA GLU A 203 15.35 4.88 -27.13
C GLU A 203 16.29 3.84 -26.51
N LYS A 204 17.46 4.30 -26.06
CA LYS A 204 18.44 3.41 -25.39
C LYS A 204 17.77 2.66 -24.22
N ASN A 205 17.75 1.33 -24.32
CA ASN A 205 17.69 0.36 -23.20
C ASN A 205 16.68 0.65 -22.08
N PHE A 206 15.47 1.13 -22.37
CA PHE A 206 14.43 1.30 -21.36
C PHE A 206 13.54 0.06 -21.29
N ILE A 207 13.27 -0.38 -20.06
CA ILE A 207 12.21 -1.35 -19.79
C ILE A 207 10.88 -0.59 -19.94
N LYS A 208 9.98 -1.12 -20.77
CA LYS A 208 8.63 -0.57 -20.99
C LYS A 208 7.59 -1.44 -20.31
N ALA A 209 6.53 -0.85 -19.78
CA ALA A 209 5.43 -1.58 -19.17
C ALA A 209 4.14 -1.43 -19.98
N HIS A 210 3.38 -2.52 -20.03
CA HIS A 210 2.04 -2.59 -20.61
C HIS A 210 1.09 -3.14 -19.54
N THR A 211 0.73 -2.28 -18.61
CA THR A 211 -0.01 -2.63 -17.38
C THR A 211 -1.34 -3.34 -17.63
N CYS A 212 -2.02 -2.98 -18.74
CA CYS A 212 -3.27 -3.66 -19.13
C CYS A 212 -3.12 -5.15 -19.40
N PHE A 213 -1.89 -5.64 -19.63
CA PHE A 213 -1.57 -7.02 -19.99
C PHE A 213 -0.64 -7.68 -18.98
N ASN A 214 -0.32 -7.02 -17.86
CA ASN A 214 0.69 -7.45 -16.88
C ASN A 214 2.03 -7.79 -17.55
N ARG A 215 2.48 -6.93 -18.48
CA ARG A 215 3.64 -7.21 -19.33
C ARG A 215 4.70 -6.13 -19.21
N ILE A 216 5.97 -6.57 -19.24
CA ILE A 216 7.12 -5.71 -19.46
C ILE A 216 7.87 -6.14 -20.72
N ASP A 217 8.36 -5.15 -21.46
CA ASP A 217 9.27 -5.34 -22.58
C ASP A 217 10.68 -4.99 -22.11
N VAL A 218 11.55 -5.99 -22.11
CA VAL A 218 12.92 -5.90 -21.63
C VAL A 218 13.87 -5.95 -22.82
N PRO A 219 14.77 -4.95 -23.00
CA PRO A 219 15.76 -5.00 -24.06
C PRO A 219 16.89 -6.02 -23.78
N GLU A 220 17.65 -6.36 -24.79
CA GLU A 220 18.88 -7.12 -24.61
C GLU A 220 19.97 -6.17 -24.10
N PHE A 221 20.12 -6.09 -22.78
CA PHE A 221 21.18 -5.34 -22.14
C PHE A 221 22.56 -5.93 -22.44
N ASP A 222 23.58 -5.08 -22.58
CA ASP A 222 24.95 -5.50 -22.85
C ASP A 222 25.60 -6.11 -21.58
N SER A 223 25.21 -5.64 -20.39
CA SER A 223 25.72 -6.11 -19.11
C SER A 223 24.60 -6.27 -18.07
N LYS A 224 24.88 -7.07 -17.02
CA LYS A 224 23.96 -7.24 -15.87
C LYS A 224 23.86 -5.95 -15.05
N GLU A 225 24.96 -5.22 -14.96
CA GLU A 225 25.07 -3.95 -14.24
C GLU A 225 24.16 -2.89 -14.85
N GLU A 226 24.14 -2.77 -16.18
CA GLU A 226 23.26 -1.85 -16.88
C GLU A 226 21.76 -2.19 -16.64
N MET A 227 21.41 -3.46 -16.68
CA MET A 227 20.07 -3.93 -16.35
C MET A 227 19.71 -3.64 -14.89
N GLU A 228 20.65 -3.84 -13.96
CA GLU A 228 20.44 -3.58 -12.55
C GLU A 228 20.16 -2.09 -12.29
N GLU A 229 20.90 -1.19 -12.94
CA GLU A 229 20.65 0.25 -12.86
C GLU A 229 19.24 0.59 -13.39
N ALA A 230 18.83 0.02 -14.52
CA ALA A 230 17.50 0.25 -15.08
C ALA A 230 16.38 -0.27 -14.14
N ILE A 231 16.53 -1.47 -13.57
CA ILE A 231 15.56 -2.04 -12.63
C ILE A 231 15.52 -1.23 -11.34
N LYS A 232 16.65 -0.83 -10.79
CA LYS A 232 16.72 0.01 -9.59
C LYS A 232 16.10 1.37 -9.83
N PHE A 233 16.28 1.97 -11.00
CA PHE A 233 15.64 3.24 -11.35
C PHE A 233 14.11 3.14 -11.29
N ILE A 234 13.50 2.14 -11.93
CA ILE A 234 12.04 1.97 -11.95
C ILE A 234 11.47 1.50 -10.60
N SER A 235 12.26 0.78 -9.80
CA SER A 235 11.82 0.28 -8.49
C SER A 235 12.03 1.26 -7.34
N SER A 236 12.94 2.24 -7.48
CA SER A 236 13.23 3.23 -6.43
C SER A 236 12.37 4.48 -6.52
N ASN A 237 11.79 4.78 -7.69
CA ASN A 237 10.97 5.95 -7.91
C ASN A 237 9.48 5.59 -7.77
N GLU A 238 8.71 6.45 -7.08
CA GLU A 238 7.27 6.42 -7.19
C GLU A 238 6.92 6.93 -8.60
N ILE A 239 6.58 6.00 -9.48
CA ILE A 239 6.18 6.37 -10.85
C ILE A 239 4.80 6.99 -10.79
N ILE A 240 4.77 8.33 -10.84
CA ILE A 240 3.55 9.11 -10.90
C ILE A 240 3.26 9.39 -12.37
N GLY A 241 2.25 8.72 -12.91
CA GLY A 241 1.71 8.96 -14.25
C GLY A 241 1.95 7.81 -15.23
N PHE A 242 0.89 7.45 -15.93
CA PHE A 242 0.92 6.53 -17.06
C PHE A 242 0.79 7.37 -18.35
N GLY A 243 1.74 7.22 -19.27
CA GLY A 243 1.57 7.73 -20.63
C GLY A 243 0.50 6.91 -21.35
N ILE A 244 -0.46 7.57 -21.98
CA ILE A 244 -1.37 6.94 -22.94
C ILE A 244 -0.68 7.03 -24.30
N GLU A 245 -0.26 5.89 -24.83
CA GLU A 245 0.11 5.76 -26.26
C GLU A 245 -1.11 5.42 -27.09
#